data_00ae1d25603440b37a8c20e712cf68e4
#
_entry.id   00ae1d25603440b37a8c20e712cf68e4
#
_cell.length_a   1.000
_cell.length_b   1.000
_cell.length_c   1.000
_cell.angle_alpha   90.00
_cell.angle_beta   90.00
_cell.angle_gamma   90.00
#
_symmetry.space_group_name_H-M   'P 1'
#
loop_
_entity.id
_entity.type
_entity.pdbx_description
1 polymer ?
#
loop_
_entity_poly.entity_id
_entity_poly.type
_entity_poly.pdbx_seq_one_letter_code
_entity_poly.pdbx_strand_id
1 'polypeptide(L)'
;MSFVGISTSMKNTSLHIFRDPLLDLIDNDSDIDLLGVVVVGTSEHNEWKTFLATRLGKWIESLRPDGVIITLDMAGNQHIDFTNAIAEFVKSDIPTVGLTIMGADGLVITNPYLDKATIIDYKKTTGYIETEVVGDNHMDEVDVKKALAFLKLKMRKDAK
;
A
#
# COMPACT_ATOMS: atom_id res chain seq x y z
N MET A 1 6.50 -0.76 -27.70
CA MET A 1 6.06 -0.74 -26.29
C MET A 1 7.19 -1.37 -25.50
N SER A 2 8.04 -0.55 -24.93
CA SER A 2 9.05 -1.05 -24.02
C SER A 2 8.30 -1.62 -22.85
N PHE A 3 8.20 -2.90 -22.75
CA PHE A 3 8.09 -3.53 -21.46
C PHE A 3 9.42 -3.25 -20.74
N VAL A 4 9.48 -2.12 -20.12
CA VAL A 4 10.16 -2.04 -18.86
C VAL A 4 9.33 -2.98 -18.01
N GLY A 5 9.67 -4.19 -18.06
CA GLY A 5 8.91 -5.33 -17.80
C GLY A 5 8.01 -5.21 -16.59
N ILE A 6 7.25 -6.18 -16.34
CA ILE A 6 6.90 -6.52 -14.97
C ILE A 6 8.27 -6.58 -14.29
N SER A 7 8.75 -5.42 -13.82
CA SER A 7 10.06 -5.34 -13.25
C SER A 7 10.03 -6.25 -12.08
N THR A 8 10.80 -7.33 -12.18
CA THR A 8 11.04 -8.19 -11.05
C THR A 8 9.77 -8.61 -10.34
N SER A 9 9.05 -9.56 -10.90
CA SER A 9 8.13 -10.45 -10.19
C SER A 9 7.52 -9.86 -8.94
N MET A 10 6.91 -8.73 -9.12
CA MET A 10 6.23 -8.07 -8.03
C MET A 10 4.96 -8.85 -7.70
N LYS A 11 4.39 -8.57 -6.56
CA LYS A 11 3.09 -9.06 -6.22
C LYS A 11 2.09 -8.66 -7.31
N ASN A 12 1.23 -9.59 -7.68
CA ASN A 12 0.07 -9.28 -8.49
C ASN A 12 -1.15 -9.08 -7.60
N THR A 13 -2.05 -8.27 -8.09
CA THR A 13 -3.36 -8.11 -7.47
C THR A 13 -4.24 -9.31 -7.79
N SER A 14 -5.38 -9.41 -7.12
CA SER A 14 -6.41 -10.41 -7.43
C SER A 14 -6.90 -10.39 -8.88
N LEU A 15 -6.66 -9.31 -9.61
CA LEU A 15 -6.96 -9.21 -11.05
C LEU A 15 -6.12 -10.14 -11.92
N HIS A 16 -5.00 -10.62 -11.42
CA HIS A 16 -4.06 -11.49 -12.14
C HIS A 16 -4.08 -12.94 -11.67
N ILE A 17 -5.17 -13.41 -11.11
CA ILE A 17 -5.29 -14.78 -10.60
C ILE A 17 -4.42 -15.00 -9.33
N PHE A 18 -3.54 -14.08 -9.03
CA PHE A 18 -2.67 -14.17 -7.87
C PHE A 18 -3.43 -13.70 -6.63
N ARG A 19 -3.49 -14.55 -5.62
CA ARG A 19 -4.16 -14.22 -4.37
C ARG A 19 -3.25 -13.38 -3.49
N ASP A 20 -3.68 -12.18 -3.14
CA ASP A 20 -2.92 -11.31 -2.25
C ASP A 20 -2.90 -11.90 -0.84
N PRO A 21 -1.71 -12.19 -0.26
CA PRO A 21 -1.61 -12.73 1.10
C PRO A 21 -2.28 -11.85 2.15
N LEU A 22 -2.39 -10.55 1.89
CA LEU A 22 -3.11 -9.61 2.77
C LEU A 22 -4.59 -9.99 2.89
N LEU A 23 -5.24 -10.39 1.80
CA LEU A 23 -6.65 -10.77 1.81
C LEU A 23 -6.89 -12.04 2.60
N ASP A 24 -6.00 -13.03 2.46
CA ASP A 24 -6.12 -14.29 3.18
C ASP A 24 -6.06 -14.11 4.70
N LEU A 25 -5.21 -13.20 5.17
CA LEU A 25 -5.08 -12.93 6.60
C LEU A 25 -6.18 -12.03 7.14
N ILE A 26 -6.67 -11.07 6.35
CA ILE A 26 -7.82 -10.24 6.73
C ILE A 26 -9.08 -11.08 6.85
N ASP A 27 -9.33 -11.97 5.91
CA ASP A 27 -10.49 -12.88 5.91
C ASP A 27 -10.56 -13.77 7.16
N ASN A 28 -9.41 -14.07 7.75
CA ASN A 28 -9.31 -14.90 8.95
C ASN A 28 -9.23 -14.10 10.26
N ASP A 29 -9.28 -12.76 10.20
CA ASP A 29 -9.16 -11.90 11.37
C ASP A 29 -10.56 -11.43 11.83
N SER A 30 -11.05 -11.99 12.94
CA SER A 30 -12.39 -11.68 13.46
C SER A 30 -12.59 -10.23 13.94
N ASP A 31 -11.52 -9.47 14.10
CA ASP A 31 -11.59 -8.06 14.52
C ASP A 31 -11.68 -7.11 13.34
N ILE A 32 -11.66 -7.61 12.11
CA ILE A 32 -11.64 -6.80 10.90
C ILE A 32 -12.83 -7.14 10.01
N ASP A 33 -13.58 -6.13 9.62
CA ASP A 33 -14.56 -6.19 8.56
C ASP A 33 -13.98 -5.51 7.31
N LEU A 34 -13.73 -6.29 6.26
CA LEU A 34 -13.14 -5.80 5.02
C LEU A 34 -14.20 -5.09 4.16
N LEU A 35 -14.18 -3.76 4.13
CA LEU A 35 -15.09 -2.96 3.31
C LEU A 35 -14.88 -3.17 1.80
N GLY A 36 -13.68 -3.47 1.38
CA GLY A 36 -13.37 -3.71 -0.03
C GLY A 36 -11.90 -3.56 -0.38
N VAL A 37 -11.60 -3.86 -1.63
CA VAL A 37 -10.27 -3.73 -2.25
C VAL A 37 -10.37 -2.78 -3.42
N VAL A 38 -9.48 -1.79 -3.44
CA VAL A 38 -9.41 -0.79 -4.50
C VAL A 38 -8.10 -0.94 -5.25
N VAL A 39 -8.19 -1.17 -6.56
CA VAL A 39 -7.03 -1.21 -7.44
C VAL A 39 -6.92 0.12 -8.17
N VAL A 40 -5.78 0.78 -8.01
CA VAL A 40 -5.54 2.10 -8.58
C VAL A 40 -4.37 2.03 -9.56
N GLY A 41 -4.61 2.49 -10.78
CA GLY A 41 -3.54 2.66 -11.75
C GLY A 41 -2.64 3.84 -11.39
N THR A 42 -1.35 3.69 -11.62
CA THR A 42 -0.37 4.78 -11.49
C THR A 42 -0.24 5.53 -12.81
N SER A 43 0.14 6.80 -12.76
CA SER A 43 0.34 7.65 -13.94
C SER A 43 1.81 7.98 -14.14
N GLU A 44 2.23 8.14 -15.39
CA GLU A 44 3.54 8.70 -15.72
C GLU A 44 3.56 10.24 -15.66
N HIS A 45 2.40 10.88 -15.73
CA HIS A 45 2.26 12.33 -15.69
C HIS A 45 2.01 12.85 -14.28
N ASN A 46 2.87 13.74 -13.79
CA ASN A 46 2.82 14.23 -12.41
C ASN A 46 1.51 14.93 -12.04
N GLU A 47 0.92 15.68 -12.94
CA GLU A 47 -0.38 16.34 -12.73
C GLU A 47 -1.50 15.33 -12.50
N TRP A 48 -1.48 14.20 -13.19
CA TRP A 48 -2.45 13.12 -13.00
C TRP A 48 -2.25 12.38 -11.68
N LYS A 49 -1.01 12.26 -11.20
CA LYS A 49 -0.72 11.62 -9.91
C LYS A 49 -1.43 12.32 -8.76
N THR A 50 -1.33 13.64 -8.69
CA THR A 50 -2.00 14.44 -7.67
C THR A 50 -3.51 14.36 -7.81
N PHE A 51 -4.03 14.49 -9.04
CA PHE A 51 -5.46 14.41 -9.31
C PHE A 51 -6.05 13.05 -8.89
N LEU A 52 -5.41 11.95 -9.29
CA LEU A 52 -5.85 10.59 -8.94
C LEU A 52 -5.82 10.34 -7.43
N ALA A 53 -4.75 10.78 -6.76
CA ALA A 53 -4.64 10.66 -5.31
C ALA A 53 -5.75 11.42 -4.58
N THR A 54 -6.04 12.64 -4.99
CA THR A 54 -7.12 13.45 -4.40
C THR A 54 -8.49 12.79 -4.60
N ARG A 55 -8.76 12.27 -5.80
CA ARG A 55 -10.01 11.55 -6.06
C ARG A 55 -10.13 10.25 -5.25
N LEU A 56 -9.05 9.50 -5.19
CA LEU A 56 -8.98 8.29 -4.36
C LEU A 56 -9.24 8.62 -2.90
N GLY A 57 -8.57 9.65 -2.37
CA GLY A 57 -8.77 10.11 -0.99
C GLY A 57 -10.21 10.42 -0.68
N LYS A 58 -10.89 11.19 -1.55
CA LYS A 58 -12.31 11.54 -1.36
C LYS A 58 -13.25 10.34 -1.49
N TRP A 59 -12.94 9.41 -2.35
CA TRP A 59 -13.71 8.18 -2.44
C TRP A 59 -13.58 7.30 -1.20
N ILE A 60 -12.35 7.07 -0.74
CA ILE A 60 -12.09 6.30 0.49
C ILE A 60 -12.73 6.99 1.70
N GLU A 61 -12.58 8.30 1.84
CA GLU A 61 -13.21 9.08 2.91
C GLU A 61 -14.75 8.88 2.93
N SER A 62 -15.38 8.79 1.77
CA SER A 62 -16.83 8.57 1.67
C SER A 62 -17.28 7.20 2.19
N LEU A 63 -16.42 6.20 2.17
CA LEU A 63 -16.66 4.87 2.73
C LEU A 63 -16.52 4.83 4.25
N ARG A 64 -15.93 5.87 4.85
CA ARG A 64 -15.67 5.98 6.29
C ARG A 64 -15.00 4.76 6.90
N PRO A 65 -13.87 4.29 6.36
CA PRO A 65 -13.17 3.16 6.94
C PRO A 65 -12.49 3.58 8.26
N ASP A 66 -12.40 2.66 9.21
CA ASP A 66 -11.62 2.85 10.44
C ASP A 66 -10.11 2.85 10.16
N GLY A 67 -9.69 2.34 9.02
CA GLY A 67 -8.30 2.35 8.59
C GLY A 67 -8.09 1.83 7.19
N VAL A 68 -6.92 2.13 6.63
CA VAL A 68 -6.53 1.75 5.26
C VAL A 68 -5.15 1.12 5.25
N ILE A 69 -5.01 0.01 4.53
CA ILE A 69 -3.70 -0.51 4.11
C ILE A 69 -3.54 -0.22 2.62
N ILE A 70 -2.48 0.47 2.26
CA ILE A 70 -2.11 0.74 0.87
C ILE A 70 -0.81 0.01 0.54
N THR A 71 -0.78 -0.65 -0.60
CA THR A 71 0.39 -1.40 -1.05
C THR A 71 0.90 -0.90 -2.39
N LEU A 72 2.19 -0.91 -2.56
CA LEU A 72 2.86 -0.59 -3.81
C LEU A 72 3.87 -1.67 -4.16
N ASP A 73 3.72 -2.24 -5.35
CA ASP A 73 4.55 -3.35 -5.82
C ASP A 73 5.78 -2.92 -6.61
N MET A 74 5.91 -1.64 -6.90
CA MET A 74 6.97 -1.08 -7.74
C MET A 74 7.83 -0.09 -6.96
N ALA A 75 9.04 0.11 -7.44
CA ALA A 75 9.93 1.19 -6.99
C ALA A 75 9.91 2.36 -7.99
N GLY A 76 10.41 3.53 -7.60
CA GLY A 76 10.63 4.68 -8.48
C GLY A 76 9.41 5.60 -8.60
N ASN A 77 9.01 5.95 -9.82
CA ASN A 77 8.03 6.99 -10.09
C ASN A 77 6.64 6.73 -9.47
N GLN A 78 6.28 5.48 -9.26
CA GLN A 78 5.01 5.08 -8.63
C GLN A 78 4.97 5.40 -7.12
N HIS A 79 6.12 5.61 -6.48
CA HIS A 79 6.16 6.09 -5.10
C HIS A 79 5.52 7.47 -4.94
N ILE A 80 5.48 8.28 -6.00
CA ILE A 80 4.78 9.58 -5.98
C ILE A 80 3.27 9.36 -5.83
N ASP A 81 2.69 8.41 -6.57
CA ASP A 81 1.28 8.07 -6.44
C ASP A 81 0.96 7.52 -5.05
N PHE A 82 1.81 6.61 -4.56
CA PHE A 82 1.70 5.99 -3.25
C PHE A 82 1.74 7.02 -2.10
N THR A 83 2.74 7.91 -2.10
CA THR A 83 2.88 8.93 -1.06
C THR A 83 1.79 9.99 -1.11
N ASN A 84 1.34 10.37 -2.31
CA ASN A 84 0.22 11.28 -2.48
C ASN A 84 -1.10 10.66 -1.96
N ALA A 85 -1.34 9.38 -2.25
CA ALA A 85 -2.51 8.68 -1.73
C ALA A 85 -2.50 8.61 -0.19
N ILE A 86 -1.37 8.25 0.40
CA ILE A 86 -1.20 8.27 1.87
C ILE A 86 -1.48 9.65 2.44
N ALA A 87 -0.97 10.71 1.80
CA ALA A 87 -1.20 12.06 2.25
C ALA A 87 -2.69 12.42 2.27
N GLU A 88 -3.45 12.02 1.26
CA GLU A 88 -4.89 12.28 1.20
C GLU A 88 -5.66 11.50 2.29
N PHE A 89 -5.31 10.26 2.57
CA PHE A 89 -5.92 9.49 3.66
C PHE A 89 -5.64 10.13 5.02
N VAL A 90 -4.40 10.51 5.26
CA VAL A 90 -3.98 11.17 6.51
C VAL A 90 -4.63 12.55 6.69
N LYS A 91 -4.84 13.32 5.61
CA LYS A 91 -5.60 14.59 5.66
C LYS A 91 -7.06 14.41 6.08
N SER A 92 -7.62 13.25 5.79
CA SER A 92 -8.97 12.87 6.21
C SER A 92 -8.99 12.13 7.56
N ASP A 93 -7.90 12.20 8.33
CA ASP A 93 -7.71 11.55 9.63
C ASP A 93 -7.96 10.02 9.60
N ILE A 94 -7.69 9.37 8.47
CA ILE A 94 -7.83 7.93 8.33
C ILE A 94 -6.52 7.24 8.74
N PRO A 95 -6.53 6.37 9.76
CA PRO A 95 -5.39 5.53 10.13
C PRO A 95 -4.84 4.76 8.93
N THR A 96 -3.57 5.00 8.58
CA THR A 96 -3.00 4.49 7.34
C THR A 96 -1.70 3.73 7.58
N VAL A 97 -1.60 2.56 6.97
CA VAL A 97 -0.38 1.77 6.88
C VAL A 97 -0.04 1.55 5.41
N GLY A 98 1.18 1.88 5.04
CA GLY A 98 1.73 1.65 3.70
C GLY A 98 2.68 0.46 3.68
N LEU A 99 2.60 -0.36 2.66
CA LEU A 99 3.54 -1.45 2.38
C LEU A 99 4.21 -1.21 1.04
N THR A 100 5.53 -1.14 1.04
CA THR A 100 6.33 -1.01 -0.18
C THR A 100 7.63 -1.78 -0.05
N ILE A 101 8.18 -2.22 -1.15
CA ILE A 101 9.44 -2.97 -1.20
C ILE A 101 10.66 -2.13 -0.76
N MET A 102 10.53 -0.82 -0.81
CA MET A 102 11.62 0.11 -0.46
C MET A 102 11.50 0.68 0.96
N GLY A 103 10.40 0.39 1.66
CA GLY A 103 10.13 0.99 2.96
C GLY A 103 10.07 2.52 2.95
N ALA A 104 10.16 3.11 4.13
CA ALA A 104 10.17 4.58 4.28
C ALA A 104 11.45 5.22 3.72
N ASP A 105 12.58 4.55 3.85
CA ASP A 105 13.89 5.07 3.45
C ASP A 105 14.07 5.14 1.93
N GLY A 106 13.31 4.34 1.19
CA GLY A 106 13.38 4.29 -0.28
C GLY A 106 12.36 5.16 -0.99
N LEU A 107 11.59 5.98 -0.29
CA LEU A 107 10.61 6.86 -0.90
C LEU A 107 11.28 7.95 -1.76
N VAL A 108 10.78 8.10 -2.98
CA VAL A 108 11.30 9.09 -3.94
C VAL A 108 10.96 10.51 -3.53
N ILE A 109 9.85 10.69 -2.88
CA ILE A 109 9.41 11.97 -2.34
C ILE A 109 8.96 11.85 -0.89
N THR A 110 9.06 12.94 -0.16
CA THR A 110 8.56 13.06 1.21
C THR A 110 7.53 14.18 1.31
N ASN A 111 6.60 14.05 2.23
CA ASN A 111 5.69 15.13 2.61
C ASN A 111 5.36 15.03 4.11
N PRO A 112 4.90 16.12 4.76
CA PRO A 112 4.68 16.15 6.21
C PRO A 112 3.61 15.17 6.72
N TYR A 113 2.75 14.68 5.85
CA TYR A 113 1.68 13.75 6.23
C TYR A 113 2.19 12.31 6.42
N LEU A 114 3.35 11.98 5.81
CA LEU A 114 3.93 10.64 5.92
C LEU A 114 4.33 10.30 7.36
N ASP A 115 4.70 11.30 8.16
CA ASP A 115 5.04 11.11 9.57
C ASP A 115 3.87 10.56 10.40
N LYS A 116 2.65 10.80 9.97
CA LYS A 116 1.44 10.28 10.61
C LYS A 116 1.04 8.88 10.12
N ALA A 117 1.54 8.44 8.97
CA ALA A 117 1.36 7.09 8.48
C ALA A 117 2.39 6.12 9.09
N THR A 118 2.22 4.84 8.90
CA THR A 118 3.27 3.84 9.16
C THR A 118 3.62 3.20 7.82
N ILE A 119 4.88 3.31 7.41
CA ILE A 119 5.35 2.71 6.16
C ILE A 119 6.25 1.54 6.50
N ILE A 120 5.94 0.38 5.96
CA ILE A 120 6.61 -0.88 6.19
C ILE A 120 7.33 -1.30 4.93
N ASP A 121 8.58 -1.67 5.09
CA ASP A 121 9.37 -2.34 4.09
C ASP A 121 9.04 -3.84 4.13
N TYR A 122 8.32 -4.33 3.14
CA TYR A 122 8.10 -5.77 3.04
C TYR A 122 9.33 -6.45 2.42
N LYS A 123 9.48 -7.76 2.65
CA LYS A 123 10.67 -8.52 2.27
C LYS A 123 11.97 -8.09 2.99
N LYS A 124 11.92 -7.21 3.98
CA LYS A 124 13.11 -6.78 4.70
C LYS A 124 13.90 -7.93 5.33
N THR A 125 13.20 -8.95 5.79
CA THR A 125 13.82 -10.10 6.47
C THR A 125 14.45 -11.08 5.49
N THR A 126 13.80 -11.33 4.36
CA THR A 126 14.24 -12.32 3.36
C THR A 126 15.07 -11.71 2.23
N GLY A 127 15.02 -10.39 2.10
CA GLY A 127 15.64 -9.66 1.00
C GLY A 127 14.81 -9.71 -0.27
N TYR A 128 15.10 -8.74 -1.13
CA TYR A 128 14.55 -8.66 -2.46
C TYR A 128 15.35 -9.57 -3.39
N ILE A 129 14.66 -10.31 -4.24
CA ILE A 129 15.27 -11.20 -5.23
C ILE A 129 15.13 -10.55 -6.61
N GLU A 130 16.21 -10.43 -7.34
CA GLU A 130 16.14 -10.00 -8.73
C GLU A 130 15.73 -11.18 -9.60
N THR A 131 14.47 -11.20 -10.03
CA THR A 131 13.85 -12.30 -10.76
C THR A 131 12.73 -11.77 -11.66
N GLU A 132 12.43 -12.51 -12.73
CA GLU A 132 11.30 -12.23 -13.63
C GLU A 132 10.09 -13.14 -13.35
N VAL A 133 10.17 -13.97 -12.33
CA VAL A 133 9.09 -14.88 -11.96
C VAL A 133 8.05 -14.14 -11.15
N VAL A 134 6.85 -14.07 -11.68
CA VAL A 134 5.72 -13.37 -11.04
C VAL A 134 5.44 -13.95 -9.66
N GLY A 135 5.38 -13.10 -8.65
CA GLY A 135 5.07 -13.46 -7.27
C GLY A 135 6.28 -13.77 -6.39
N ASP A 136 7.51 -13.90 -6.93
CA ASP A 136 8.70 -14.22 -6.12
C ASP A 136 8.99 -13.16 -5.05
N ASN A 137 8.67 -11.91 -5.33
CA ASN A 137 8.87 -10.79 -4.41
C ASN A 137 7.57 -10.31 -3.74
N HIS A 138 6.50 -11.10 -3.76
CA HIS A 138 5.29 -10.72 -3.04
C HIS A 138 5.55 -10.67 -1.52
N MET A 139 4.74 -9.89 -0.82
CA MET A 139 4.82 -9.82 0.63
C MET A 139 4.50 -11.19 1.27
N ASP A 140 5.17 -11.49 2.35
CA ASP A 140 4.94 -12.71 3.10
C ASP A 140 3.94 -12.51 4.26
N GLU A 141 3.60 -13.61 4.92
CA GLU A 141 2.67 -13.59 6.05
C GLU A 141 3.15 -12.72 7.22
N VAL A 142 4.46 -12.61 7.41
CA VAL A 142 5.05 -11.77 8.47
C VAL A 142 4.84 -10.30 8.17
N ASP A 143 5.01 -9.89 6.90
CA ASP A 143 4.79 -8.52 6.48
C ASP A 143 3.33 -8.11 6.66
N VAL A 144 2.41 -9.01 6.29
CA VAL A 144 0.98 -8.77 6.45
C VAL A 144 0.57 -8.68 7.91
N LYS A 145 1.07 -9.58 8.76
CA LYS A 145 0.82 -9.53 10.21
C LYS A 145 1.33 -8.22 10.84
N LYS A 146 2.49 -7.74 10.40
CA LYS A 146 3.00 -6.42 10.83
C LYS A 146 2.05 -5.30 10.41
N ALA A 147 1.60 -5.30 9.16
CA ALA A 147 0.70 -4.27 8.65
C ALA A 147 -0.61 -4.22 9.44
N LEU A 148 -1.23 -5.38 9.68
CA LEU A 148 -2.45 -5.49 10.47
C LEU A 148 -2.24 -5.04 11.92
N ALA A 149 -1.15 -5.45 12.55
CA ALA A 149 -0.84 -5.06 13.93
C ALA A 149 -0.66 -3.53 14.05
N PHE A 150 0.06 -2.91 13.12
CA PHE A 150 0.23 -1.46 13.12
C PHE A 150 -1.07 -0.73 12.81
N LEU A 151 -1.90 -1.24 11.89
CA LEU A 151 -3.20 -0.63 11.62
C LEU A 151 -4.09 -0.67 12.86
N LYS A 152 -4.25 -1.83 13.48
CA LYS A 152 -5.02 -1.99 14.73
C LYS A 152 -4.51 -1.07 15.85
N LEU A 153 -3.19 -0.90 15.96
CA LEU A 153 -2.60 0.01 16.94
C LEU A 153 -2.97 1.48 16.67
N LYS A 154 -2.95 1.90 15.39
CA LYS A 154 -3.35 3.26 15.01
C LYS A 154 -4.83 3.49 15.28
N MET A 155 -5.70 2.62 14.82
CA MET A 155 -7.16 2.71 15.04
C MET A 155 -7.50 2.85 16.54
N ARG A 156 -6.80 2.15 17.44
CA ARG A 156 -7.00 2.28 18.90
C ARG A 156 -6.52 3.61 19.47
N LYS A 157 -5.53 4.24 18.88
CA LYS A 157 -5.02 5.54 19.35
C LYS A 157 -5.96 6.66 18.95
N ASP A 158 -6.55 6.57 17.78
CA ASP A 158 -7.42 7.60 17.23
C ASP A 158 -8.86 7.48 17.76
N ALA A 159 -9.21 6.35 18.39
CA ALA A 159 -10.50 6.14 19.08
C ALA A 159 -10.61 6.79 20.47
N LYS A 160 -9.56 7.51 20.93
CA LYS A 160 -9.53 8.25 22.19
C LYS A 160 -9.66 9.74 21.97
#